data_2c546504e6fa342b7954f6ef93af2611
#
_entry.id   2c546504e6fa342b7954f6ef93af2611
#
_cell.length_a   1.000
_cell.length_b   1.000
_cell.length_c   1.000
_cell.angle_alpha   90.00
_cell.angle_beta   90.00
_cell.angle_gamma   90.00
#
_symmetry.space_group_name_H-M   'P 1'
#
loop_
_entity.id
_entity.type
_entity.pdbx_description
1 polymer ?
#
loop_
_entity_poly.entity_id
_entity_poly.type
_entity_poly.pdbx_seq_one_letter_code
_entity_poly.pdbx_strand_id
1 'polypeptide(L)'
;MSDRSAEQAALERANLDARIAFVAASFLLAYAFAALLDRVGAPERFVGAAPPYFTILGLATLGFLLHSMRASVYYTAGRALPAAYAGFANAAVVLALMLPFGARLAGGGWAIGAVGGVFIGLAAAGLYVGPLLRKTGVFSISELLCARFTSAATRVGFIGAVALSSTLLAAAGSLIAVNALVELTGANRGFAAFLIAAASLIIAGPGGLSGVMWAAAAAAGVATLGFGWPIAALSLHDALPSGLIFGGEASTEAAKLLENWGVTPTPMGLPVEFATTIAVALGIATLAPVLAASVATWDGRSARRAGVAALFWTVVIALLAAAAIAASALSLARASAGQPPERLPQAIYQASERGLVSVCGAYVRGPSEAQRACAAKGYAPGAPLAAAEIRPLDGDFLLGALPQAAELGAASSGLIASALIALGLALATAGLQACATAFGHDALYRLRGEIDLTSRRLAVNRVTLVVVSTLAYVTAVTGVFTPGALVAAALAVSAACLAPSLALAFWPRAGDREALVALCGGAVGLFSALAVAGSPSRVEIYALCALAGITLGGGLGLLSGLTSRSDKPAARAFITRMLRGDAQMLQPDKGA
;
A
#
# COMPACT_ATOMS: atom_id res chain seq x y z
N MET A 1 19.28 3.27 -41.68
CA MET A 1 18.27 2.61 -40.79
C MET A 1 18.14 3.24 -39.40
N SER A 2 19.13 4.03 -38.92
CA SER A 2 19.12 4.65 -37.59
C SER A 2 18.14 5.84 -37.41
N ASP A 3 17.95 6.68 -38.43
CA ASP A 3 17.12 7.90 -38.29
C ASP A 3 15.62 7.60 -38.21
N ARG A 4 15.09 6.67 -39.01
CA ARG A 4 13.68 6.27 -38.94
C ARG A 4 13.29 5.62 -37.61
N SER A 5 14.20 4.88 -36.98
CA SER A 5 13.96 4.27 -35.67
C SER A 5 13.99 5.31 -34.53
N ALA A 6 14.81 6.35 -34.66
CA ALA A 6 14.85 7.45 -33.69
C ALA A 6 13.60 8.35 -33.79
N GLU A 7 13.14 8.62 -35.01
CA GLU A 7 11.93 9.41 -35.29
C GLU A 7 10.66 8.68 -34.81
N GLN A 8 10.55 7.37 -35.06
CA GLN A 8 9.46 6.54 -34.53
C GLN A 8 9.45 6.52 -33.00
N ALA A 9 10.60 6.35 -32.36
CA ALA A 9 10.69 6.38 -30.91
C ALA A 9 10.35 7.76 -30.31
N ALA A 10 10.65 8.85 -31.01
CA ALA A 10 10.26 10.21 -30.61
C ALA A 10 8.74 10.41 -30.73
N LEU A 11 8.13 9.94 -31.81
CA LEU A 11 6.68 9.99 -32.01
C LEU A 11 5.92 9.15 -30.98
N GLU A 12 6.40 7.96 -30.64
CA GLU A 12 5.81 7.12 -29.61
C GLU A 12 5.87 7.78 -28.21
N ARG A 13 6.99 8.45 -27.90
CA ARG A 13 7.12 9.24 -26.66
C ARG A 13 6.17 10.42 -26.63
N ALA A 14 6.09 11.20 -27.71
CA ALA A 14 5.18 12.34 -27.81
C ALA A 14 3.70 11.91 -27.66
N ASN A 15 3.32 10.79 -28.25
CA ASN A 15 1.98 10.21 -28.09
C ASN A 15 1.71 9.74 -26.66
N LEU A 16 2.71 9.18 -25.98
CA LEU A 16 2.59 8.79 -24.57
C LEU A 16 2.41 10.02 -23.67
N ASP A 17 3.25 11.04 -23.85
CA ASP A 17 3.19 12.29 -23.08
C ASP A 17 1.85 13.01 -23.29
N ALA A 18 1.32 13.03 -24.52
CA ALA A 18 0.00 13.60 -24.82
C ALA A 18 -1.13 12.84 -24.11
N ARG A 19 -1.08 11.50 -24.06
CA ARG A 19 -2.06 10.67 -23.33
C ARG A 19 -2.00 10.92 -21.83
N ILE A 20 -0.80 11.02 -21.26
CA ILE A 20 -0.60 11.31 -19.84
C ILE A 20 -1.14 12.70 -19.51
N ALA A 21 -0.81 13.71 -20.33
CA ALA A 21 -1.31 15.07 -20.16
C ALA A 21 -2.84 15.12 -20.23
N PHE A 22 -3.46 14.38 -21.16
CA PHE A 22 -4.92 14.29 -21.26
C PHE A 22 -5.56 13.67 -20.00
N VAL A 23 -5.02 12.57 -19.50
CA VAL A 23 -5.51 11.94 -18.26
C VAL A 23 -5.35 12.87 -17.07
N ALA A 24 -4.17 13.49 -16.90
CA ALA A 24 -3.92 14.43 -15.81
C ALA A 24 -4.86 15.65 -15.89
N ALA A 25 -5.04 16.21 -17.09
CA ALA A 25 -5.97 17.33 -17.32
C ALA A 25 -7.42 16.94 -17.00
N SER A 26 -7.84 15.71 -17.32
CA SER A 26 -9.18 15.22 -17.02
C SER A 26 -9.45 15.16 -15.52
N PHE A 27 -8.50 14.66 -14.72
CA PHE A 27 -8.60 14.65 -13.26
C PHE A 27 -8.60 16.08 -12.69
N LEU A 28 -7.68 16.93 -13.14
CA LEU A 28 -7.61 18.33 -12.70
C LEU A 28 -8.90 19.08 -13.01
N LEU A 29 -9.45 18.89 -14.21
CA LEU A 29 -10.70 19.53 -14.63
C LEU A 29 -11.88 19.06 -13.75
N ALA A 30 -11.97 17.75 -13.45
CA ALA A 30 -13.01 17.22 -12.58
C ALA A 30 -12.94 17.80 -11.17
N TYR A 31 -11.74 17.94 -10.61
CA TYR A 31 -11.57 18.55 -9.29
C TYR A 31 -11.78 20.05 -9.29
N ALA A 32 -11.34 20.76 -10.33
CA ALA A 32 -11.62 22.19 -10.50
C ALA A 32 -13.13 22.45 -10.66
N PHE A 33 -13.84 21.57 -11.35
CA PHE A 33 -15.30 21.64 -11.47
C PHE A 33 -15.99 21.44 -10.12
N ALA A 34 -15.55 20.47 -9.29
CA ALA A 34 -16.08 20.30 -7.95
C ALA A 34 -15.82 21.54 -7.07
N ALA A 35 -14.63 22.13 -7.14
CA ALA A 35 -14.31 23.37 -6.44
C ALA A 35 -15.14 24.57 -6.92
N LEU A 36 -15.46 24.63 -8.22
CA LEU A 36 -16.36 25.65 -8.76
C LEU A 36 -17.79 25.48 -8.22
N LEU A 37 -18.30 24.24 -8.19
CA LEU A 37 -19.61 23.93 -7.63
C LEU A 37 -19.72 24.35 -6.14
N ASP A 38 -18.65 24.14 -5.36
CA ASP A 38 -18.56 24.58 -3.98
C ASP A 38 -18.72 26.10 -3.84
N ARG A 39 -18.03 26.85 -4.71
CA ARG A 39 -18.12 28.33 -4.73
C ARG A 39 -19.49 28.87 -5.18
N VAL A 40 -20.21 28.15 -6.02
CA VAL A 40 -21.57 28.53 -6.50
C VAL A 40 -22.64 28.15 -5.46
N GLY A 41 -22.27 27.49 -4.36
CA GLY A 41 -23.19 27.11 -3.29
C GLY A 41 -24.00 25.85 -3.58
N ALA A 42 -23.46 24.93 -4.39
CA ALA A 42 -24.07 23.61 -4.60
C ALA A 42 -24.11 22.82 -3.27
N PRO A 43 -25.06 21.88 -3.10
CA PRO A 43 -25.17 21.14 -1.84
C PRO A 43 -23.86 20.43 -1.46
N GLU A 44 -23.36 20.67 -0.25
CA GLU A 44 -22.07 20.16 0.26
C GLU A 44 -21.93 18.64 0.10
N ARG A 45 -23.02 17.88 0.31
CA ARG A 45 -23.04 16.42 0.14
C ARG A 45 -22.70 16.00 -1.29
N PHE A 46 -23.17 16.75 -2.28
CA PHE A 46 -22.89 16.49 -3.70
C PHE A 46 -21.46 16.88 -4.04
N VAL A 47 -21.02 18.05 -3.62
CA VAL A 47 -19.67 18.58 -3.88
C VAL A 47 -18.60 17.67 -3.24
N GLY A 48 -18.79 17.24 -2.00
CA GLY A 48 -17.86 16.36 -1.29
C GLY A 48 -17.84 14.92 -1.85
N ALA A 49 -18.96 14.43 -2.40
CA ALA A 49 -19.04 13.08 -2.96
C ALA A 49 -18.53 12.99 -4.41
N ALA A 50 -18.65 14.04 -5.22
CA ALA A 50 -18.30 14.00 -6.63
C ALA A 50 -16.84 13.63 -6.91
N PRO A 51 -15.80 14.22 -6.27
CA PRO A 51 -14.40 13.86 -6.49
C PRO A 51 -14.07 12.37 -6.26
N PRO A 52 -14.49 11.71 -5.16
CA PRO A 52 -14.32 10.28 -4.96
C PRO A 52 -14.87 9.42 -6.07
N TYR A 53 -16.11 9.66 -6.51
CA TYR A 53 -16.72 8.87 -7.59
C TYR A 53 -16.03 9.10 -8.93
N PHE A 54 -15.64 10.34 -9.25
CA PHE A 54 -14.82 10.63 -10.43
C PHE A 54 -13.48 9.91 -10.40
N THR A 55 -12.85 9.82 -9.22
CA THR A 55 -11.59 9.11 -9.05
C THR A 55 -11.75 7.62 -9.32
N ILE A 56 -12.76 6.98 -8.74
CA ILE A 56 -13.05 5.56 -8.97
C ILE A 56 -13.30 5.29 -10.45
N LEU A 57 -14.17 6.10 -11.08
CA LEU A 57 -14.50 5.96 -12.49
C LEU A 57 -13.28 6.21 -13.39
N GLY A 58 -12.51 7.26 -13.11
CA GLY A 58 -11.31 7.62 -13.87
C GLY A 58 -10.24 6.52 -13.84
N LEU A 59 -9.96 5.97 -12.64
CA LEU A 59 -8.99 4.88 -12.49
C LEU A 59 -9.49 3.59 -13.16
N ALA A 60 -10.78 3.26 -13.03
CA ALA A 60 -11.38 2.10 -13.68
C ALA A 60 -11.33 2.25 -15.21
N THR A 61 -11.68 3.42 -15.74
CA THR A 61 -11.61 3.72 -17.17
C THR A 61 -10.18 3.62 -17.70
N LEU A 62 -9.21 4.18 -16.98
CA LEU A 62 -7.80 4.09 -17.36
C LEU A 62 -7.32 2.63 -17.42
N GLY A 63 -7.65 1.82 -16.41
CA GLY A 63 -7.33 0.39 -16.40
C GLY A 63 -7.97 -0.37 -17.57
N PHE A 64 -9.24 -0.08 -17.86
CA PHE A 64 -9.97 -0.70 -18.98
C PHE A 64 -9.41 -0.33 -20.35
N LEU A 65 -9.04 0.93 -20.59
CA LEU A 65 -8.46 1.40 -21.85
C LEU A 65 -7.12 0.73 -22.19
N LEU A 66 -6.43 0.20 -21.19
CA LEU A 66 -5.16 -0.52 -21.35
C LEU A 66 -5.34 -2.02 -21.58
N HIS A 67 -6.54 -2.45 -21.99
CA HIS A 67 -6.86 -3.83 -22.30
C HIS A 67 -5.82 -4.49 -23.22
N SER A 68 -5.38 -5.69 -22.89
CA SER A 68 -4.46 -6.47 -23.70
C SER A 68 -4.68 -7.97 -23.58
N MET A 69 -4.61 -8.67 -24.70
CA MET A 69 -4.62 -10.14 -24.77
C MET A 69 -3.20 -10.73 -24.90
N ARG A 70 -2.17 -9.89 -24.99
CA ARG A 70 -0.79 -10.34 -25.08
C ARG A 70 -0.25 -10.65 -23.68
N ALA A 71 0.22 -11.87 -23.45
CA ALA A 71 0.75 -12.30 -22.14
C ALA A 71 1.89 -11.39 -21.64
N SER A 72 2.78 -10.94 -22.53
CA SER A 72 3.88 -10.03 -22.16
C SER A 72 3.36 -8.68 -21.64
N VAL A 73 2.32 -8.10 -22.23
CA VAL A 73 1.71 -6.85 -21.76
C VAL A 73 0.94 -7.10 -20.47
N TYR A 74 0.20 -8.21 -20.41
CA TYR A 74 -0.64 -8.56 -19.29
C TYR A 74 0.16 -8.82 -17.98
N TYR A 75 1.26 -9.56 -18.06
CA TYR A 75 2.06 -9.95 -16.88
C TYR A 75 3.23 -9.00 -16.57
N THR A 76 3.76 -8.27 -17.57
CA THR A 76 4.94 -7.42 -17.39
C THR A 76 4.77 -5.99 -17.92
N ALA A 77 3.54 -5.55 -18.20
CA ALA A 77 3.27 -4.25 -18.85
C ALA A 77 4.08 -4.05 -20.16
N GLY A 78 4.34 -5.14 -20.90
CA GLY A 78 5.19 -5.13 -22.09
C GLY A 78 6.65 -4.78 -21.81
N ARG A 79 7.03 -4.63 -20.54
CA ARG A 79 8.36 -4.14 -20.11
C ARG A 79 8.70 -2.76 -20.72
N ALA A 80 7.68 -1.93 -20.93
CA ALA A 80 7.80 -0.66 -21.64
C ALA A 80 7.48 0.55 -20.75
N LEU A 81 7.26 0.34 -19.44
CA LEU A 81 6.92 1.43 -18.54
C LEU A 81 8.15 2.30 -18.26
N PRO A 82 8.11 3.62 -18.51
CA PRO A 82 9.22 4.52 -18.19
C PRO A 82 9.50 4.53 -16.69
N ALA A 83 10.77 4.58 -16.31
CA ALA A 83 11.23 4.45 -14.93
C ALA A 83 10.57 5.43 -13.95
N ALA A 84 10.34 6.69 -14.38
CA ALA A 84 9.70 7.70 -13.56
C ALA A 84 8.27 7.30 -13.18
N TYR A 85 7.47 6.84 -14.16
CA TYR A 85 6.09 6.43 -13.92
C TYR A 85 6.00 5.10 -13.16
N ALA A 86 6.92 4.16 -13.42
CA ALA A 86 7.03 2.94 -12.64
C ALA A 86 7.33 3.23 -11.16
N GLY A 87 8.23 4.18 -10.90
CA GLY A 87 8.52 4.64 -9.55
C GLY A 87 7.35 5.36 -8.90
N PHE A 88 6.67 6.22 -9.65
CA PHE A 88 5.49 6.94 -9.17
C PHE A 88 4.32 6.00 -8.85
N ALA A 89 4.08 4.99 -9.71
CA ALA A 89 3.10 3.94 -9.44
C ALA A 89 3.44 3.13 -8.18
N ASN A 90 4.72 2.76 -8.01
CA ASN A 90 5.17 2.03 -6.84
C ASN A 90 5.02 2.84 -5.54
N ALA A 91 5.24 4.16 -5.62
CA ALA A 91 5.01 5.06 -4.49
C ALA A 91 3.55 5.00 -4.00
N ALA A 92 2.55 4.95 -4.90
CA ALA A 92 1.15 4.80 -4.50
C ALA A 92 0.91 3.50 -3.73
N VAL A 93 1.45 2.38 -4.20
CA VAL A 93 1.32 1.07 -3.53
C VAL A 93 1.96 1.10 -2.14
N VAL A 94 3.17 1.66 -2.03
CA VAL A 94 3.90 1.74 -0.76
C VAL A 94 3.24 2.72 0.21
N LEU A 95 2.74 3.86 -0.28
CA LEU A 95 1.99 4.81 0.55
C LEU A 95 0.72 4.20 1.12
N ALA A 96 -0.01 3.41 0.33
CA ALA A 96 -1.18 2.69 0.83
C ALA A 96 -0.82 1.68 1.93
N LEU A 97 0.36 1.05 1.86
CA LEU A 97 0.91 0.23 2.95
C LEU A 97 1.24 1.06 4.20
N MET A 98 1.58 2.34 4.04
CA MET A 98 1.96 3.24 5.14
C MET A 98 0.76 3.93 5.80
N LEU A 99 -0.38 4.05 5.12
CA LEU A 99 -1.57 4.75 5.66
C LEU A 99 -1.95 4.29 7.07
N PRO A 100 -2.02 2.97 7.38
CA PRO A 100 -2.35 2.52 8.73
C PRO A 100 -1.33 2.95 9.80
N PHE A 101 -0.17 3.43 9.39
CA PHE A 101 0.90 3.95 10.26
C PHE A 101 1.05 5.47 10.16
N GLY A 102 0.11 6.15 9.50
CA GLY A 102 0.16 7.58 9.17
C GLY A 102 0.29 8.49 10.39
N ALA A 103 -0.37 8.16 11.50
CA ALA A 103 -0.26 8.92 12.74
C ALA A 103 1.18 8.90 13.31
N ARG A 104 1.92 7.81 13.13
CA ARG A 104 3.34 7.74 13.52
C ARG A 104 4.23 8.64 12.67
N LEU A 105 3.89 8.78 11.38
CA LEU A 105 4.56 9.75 10.50
C LEU A 105 4.42 11.17 11.01
N ALA A 106 3.21 11.58 11.36
CA ALA A 106 2.91 12.91 11.90
C ALA A 106 3.58 13.14 13.27
N GLY A 107 3.77 12.07 14.07
CA GLY A 107 4.49 12.09 15.34
C GLY A 107 6.02 12.04 15.24
N GLY A 108 6.61 12.14 14.04
CA GLY A 108 8.07 12.13 13.85
C GLY A 108 8.74 10.75 13.86
N GLY A 109 7.97 9.66 13.85
CA GLY A 109 8.48 8.28 13.84
C GLY A 109 9.04 7.80 12.49
N TRP A 110 9.98 8.54 11.89
CA TRP A 110 10.50 8.28 10.54
C TRP A 110 11.64 7.27 10.48
N ALA A 111 12.50 7.25 11.52
CA ALA A 111 13.79 6.56 11.45
C ALA A 111 13.71 5.08 11.84
N ILE A 112 12.91 4.74 12.82
CA ILE A 112 12.80 3.40 13.41
C ILE A 112 11.34 2.95 13.48
N GLY A 113 11.14 1.64 13.66
CA GLY A 113 9.81 1.04 13.70
C GLY A 113 9.27 0.74 12.30
N ALA A 114 7.96 0.69 12.19
CA ALA A 114 7.29 0.29 10.95
C ALA A 114 7.62 1.23 9.77
N VAL A 115 7.64 2.54 10.00
CA VAL A 115 7.88 3.54 8.97
C VAL A 115 9.30 3.46 8.43
N GLY A 116 10.31 3.44 9.32
CA GLY A 116 11.71 3.24 8.93
C GLY A 116 11.92 1.94 8.17
N GLY A 117 11.26 0.87 8.63
CA GLY A 117 11.25 -0.43 7.95
C GLY A 117 10.72 -0.36 6.51
N VAL A 118 9.64 0.39 6.26
CA VAL A 118 9.12 0.58 4.90
C VAL A 118 10.12 1.28 4.00
N PHE A 119 10.76 2.36 4.44
CA PHE A 119 11.77 3.07 3.63
C PHE A 119 13.00 2.21 3.35
N ILE A 120 13.53 1.50 4.35
CA ILE A 120 14.67 0.59 4.18
C ILE A 120 14.29 -0.57 3.24
N GLY A 121 13.10 -1.16 3.42
CA GLY A 121 12.59 -2.24 2.58
C GLY A 121 12.36 -1.79 1.14
N LEU A 122 11.81 -0.58 0.91
CA LEU A 122 11.63 -0.01 -0.41
C LEU A 122 12.98 0.27 -1.08
N ALA A 123 13.97 0.74 -0.34
CA ALA A 123 15.34 0.90 -0.84
C ALA A 123 15.93 -0.46 -1.26
N ALA A 124 15.78 -1.49 -0.43
CA ALA A 124 16.23 -2.85 -0.76
C ALA A 124 15.50 -3.42 -1.98
N ALA A 125 14.16 -3.28 -2.04
CA ALA A 125 13.35 -3.69 -3.18
C ALA A 125 13.76 -2.96 -4.47
N GLY A 126 13.86 -1.63 -4.42
CA GLY A 126 14.08 -0.80 -5.61
C GLY A 126 15.52 -0.79 -6.11
N LEU A 127 16.52 -0.88 -5.23
CA LEU A 127 17.93 -0.77 -5.62
C LEU A 127 18.61 -2.12 -5.86
N TYR A 128 18.12 -3.21 -5.23
CA TYR A 128 18.76 -4.53 -5.28
C TYR A 128 17.83 -5.59 -5.84
N VAL A 129 16.73 -5.93 -5.17
CA VAL A 129 15.89 -7.09 -5.52
C VAL A 129 15.18 -6.86 -6.87
N GLY A 130 14.58 -5.72 -7.08
CA GLY A 130 13.86 -5.39 -8.31
C GLY A 130 14.74 -5.38 -9.56
N PRO A 131 15.90 -4.67 -9.58
CA PRO A 131 16.86 -4.74 -10.67
C PRO A 131 17.36 -6.16 -10.95
N LEU A 132 17.51 -6.99 -9.90
CA LEU A 132 17.89 -8.38 -10.05
C LEU A 132 16.80 -9.18 -10.77
N LEU A 133 15.54 -9.09 -10.31
CA LEU A 133 14.38 -9.70 -10.98
C LEU A 133 14.31 -9.27 -12.44
N ARG A 134 14.54 -8.00 -12.71
CA ARG A 134 14.46 -7.49 -14.09
C ARG A 134 15.58 -8.03 -14.98
N LYS A 135 16.80 -8.19 -14.45
CA LYS A 135 17.93 -8.79 -15.18
C LYS A 135 17.70 -10.25 -15.52
N THR A 136 17.11 -11.03 -14.63
CA THR A 136 16.82 -12.45 -14.83
C THR A 136 15.67 -12.71 -15.80
N GLY A 137 14.86 -11.69 -16.10
CA GLY A 137 13.74 -11.81 -17.03
C GLY A 137 12.49 -12.47 -16.46
N VAL A 138 12.46 -12.77 -15.16
CA VAL A 138 11.31 -13.35 -14.46
C VAL A 138 10.14 -12.36 -14.36
N PHE A 139 8.95 -12.88 -14.10
CA PHE A 139 7.72 -12.09 -13.97
C PHE A 139 7.34 -11.83 -12.50
N SER A 140 7.90 -12.63 -11.57
CA SER A 140 7.59 -12.55 -10.15
C SER A 140 8.76 -13.03 -9.29
N ILE A 141 8.70 -12.73 -7.98
CA ILE A 141 9.67 -13.26 -7.02
C ILE A 141 9.50 -14.78 -6.82
N SER A 142 8.25 -15.27 -6.86
CA SER A 142 7.99 -16.72 -6.81
C SER A 142 8.63 -17.44 -8.00
N GLU A 143 8.57 -16.88 -9.20
CA GLU A 143 9.23 -17.45 -10.38
C GLU A 143 10.76 -17.49 -10.23
N LEU A 144 11.38 -16.43 -9.68
CA LEU A 144 12.82 -16.42 -9.39
C LEU A 144 13.21 -17.58 -8.45
N LEU A 145 12.46 -17.72 -7.36
CA LEU A 145 12.72 -18.78 -6.38
C LEU A 145 12.42 -20.16 -6.95
N CYS A 146 11.37 -20.31 -7.76
CA CYS A 146 11.05 -21.55 -8.47
C CYS A 146 12.08 -21.93 -9.55
N ALA A 147 12.75 -20.95 -10.16
CA ALA A 147 13.85 -21.21 -11.09
C ALA A 147 15.13 -21.66 -10.37
N ARG A 148 15.33 -21.23 -9.14
CA ARG A 148 16.47 -21.61 -8.31
C ARG A 148 16.25 -22.93 -7.61
N PHE A 149 15.04 -23.17 -7.10
CA PHE A 149 14.65 -24.35 -6.35
C PHE A 149 13.60 -25.12 -7.13
N THR A 150 13.92 -26.35 -7.52
CA THR A 150 13.18 -27.08 -8.54
C THR A 150 12.17 -28.07 -8.00
N SER A 151 12.20 -28.38 -6.69
CA SER A 151 11.26 -29.33 -6.09
C SER A 151 9.83 -28.81 -6.14
N ALA A 152 8.85 -29.69 -6.41
CA ALA A 152 7.44 -29.34 -6.49
C ALA A 152 6.92 -28.75 -5.16
N ALA A 153 7.38 -29.29 -4.02
CA ALA A 153 6.97 -28.83 -2.69
C ALA A 153 7.43 -27.38 -2.41
N THR A 154 8.71 -27.05 -2.72
CA THR A 154 9.23 -25.70 -2.57
C THR A 154 8.51 -24.71 -3.47
N ARG A 155 8.25 -25.08 -4.73
CA ARG A 155 7.53 -24.24 -5.70
C ARG A 155 6.11 -23.93 -5.23
N VAL A 156 5.35 -24.93 -4.82
CA VAL A 156 3.99 -24.75 -4.28
C VAL A 156 4.02 -23.85 -3.04
N GLY A 157 4.99 -24.02 -2.17
CA GLY A 157 5.13 -23.20 -0.97
C GLY A 157 5.44 -21.72 -1.27
N PHE A 158 6.34 -21.43 -2.24
CA PHE A 158 6.63 -20.04 -2.63
C PHE A 158 5.43 -19.37 -3.30
N ILE A 159 4.75 -20.08 -4.18
CA ILE A 159 3.52 -19.60 -4.82
C ILE A 159 2.44 -19.32 -3.74
N GLY A 160 2.30 -20.24 -2.77
CA GLY A 160 1.36 -20.08 -1.65
C GLY A 160 1.67 -18.87 -0.77
N ALA A 161 2.95 -18.64 -0.44
CA ALA A 161 3.36 -17.48 0.36
C ALA A 161 3.10 -16.15 -0.36
N VAL A 162 3.41 -16.07 -1.66
CA VAL A 162 3.11 -14.90 -2.49
C VAL A 162 1.60 -14.69 -2.63
N ALA A 163 0.84 -15.76 -2.89
CA ALA A 163 -0.61 -15.68 -3.03
C ALA A 163 -1.28 -15.21 -1.73
N LEU A 164 -0.86 -15.75 -0.57
CA LEU A 164 -1.40 -15.37 0.72
C LEU A 164 -1.11 -13.90 1.04
N SER A 165 0.16 -13.48 0.98
CA SER A 165 0.53 -12.09 1.26
C SER A 165 -0.16 -11.11 0.31
N SER A 166 -0.27 -11.44 -0.98
CA SER A 166 -0.94 -10.60 -1.98
C SER A 166 -2.46 -10.52 -1.78
N THR A 167 -3.11 -11.61 -1.36
CA THR A 167 -4.54 -11.63 -1.02
C THR A 167 -4.84 -10.75 0.20
N LEU A 168 -4.00 -10.83 1.24
CA LEU A 168 -4.12 -9.96 2.41
C LEU A 168 -3.99 -8.48 2.04
N LEU A 169 -3.08 -8.15 1.12
CA LEU A 169 -2.92 -6.77 0.62
C LEU A 169 -4.10 -6.33 -0.25
N ALA A 170 -4.65 -7.23 -1.08
CA ALA A 170 -5.85 -6.92 -1.84
C ALA A 170 -7.03 -6.57 -0.92
N ALA A 171 -7.20 -7.34 0.15
CA ALA A 171 -8.22 -7.07 1.17
C ALA A 171 -7.93 -5.76 1.94
N ALA A 172 -6.68 -5.51 2.33
CA ALA A 172 -6.28 -4.28 3.02
C ALA A 172 -6.56 -3.03 2.17
N GLY A 173 -6.14 -3.04 0.90
CA GLY A 173 -6.37 -1.91 -0.02
C GLY A 173 -7.85 -1.67 -0.29
N SER A 174 -8.63 -2.73 -0.45
CA SER A 174 -10.09 -2.62 -0.59
C SER A 174 -10.73 -2.03 0.67
N LEU A 175 -10.29 -2.44 1.85
CA LEU A 175 -10.80 -1.95 3.13
C LEU A 175 -10.46 -0.47 3.35
N ILE A 176 -9.23 -0.03 3.01
CA ILE A 176 -8.84 1.40 3.03
C ILE A 176 -9.79 2.23 2.14
N ALA A 177 -10.00 1.79 0.89
CA ALA A 177 -10.84 2.52 -0.06
C ALA A 177 -12.32 2.55 0.37
N VAL A 178 -12.84 1.44 0.91
CA VAL A 178 -14.22 1.33 1.40
C VAL A 178 -14.42 2.20 2.64
N ASN A 179 -13.51 2.15 3.60
CA ASN A 179 -13.61 2.99 4.79
C ASN A 179 -13.60 4.48 4.40
N ALA A 180 -12.67 4.91 3.55
CA ALA A 180 -12.63 6.29 3.07
C ALA A 180 -13.94 6.72 2.37
N LEU A 181 -14.50 5.85 1.53
CA LEU A 181 -15.76 6.15 0.84
C LEU A 181 -16.94 6.24 1.82
N VAL A 182 -17.04 5.31 2.79
CA VAL A 182 -18.11 5.29 3.79
C VAL A 182 -18.00 6.49 4.74
N GLU A 183 -16.81 6.72 5.29
CA GLU A 183 -16.59 7.73 6.34
C GLU A 183 -16.72 9.16 5.81
N LEU A 184 -16.21 9.43 4.61
CA LEU A 184 -16.16 10.77 4.07
C LEU A 184 -17.37 11.13 3.20
N THR A 185 -18.04 10.16 2.56
CA THR A 185 -19.24 10.44 1.75
C THR A 185 -20.55 10.00 2.38
N GLY A 186 -20.50 9.19 3.44
CA GLY A 186 -21.70 8.59 4.05
C GLY A 186 -22.32 7.47 3.21
N ALA A 187 -21.60 6.89 2.26
CA ALA A 187 -22.09 5.79 1.43
C ALA A 187 -22.41 4.54 2.25
N ASN A 188 -23.39 3.75 1.81
CA ASN A 188 -23.64 2.44 2.40
C ASN A 188 -22.43 1.50 2.20
N ARG A 189 -22.00 0.81 3.27
CA ARG A 189 -20.81 -0.03 3.28
C ARG A 189 -20.84 -1.14 2.22
N GLY A 190 -22.00 -1.80 2.07
CA GLY A 190 -22.18 -2.86 1.06
C GLY A 190 -22.04 -2.32 -0.37
N PHE A 191 -22.63 -1.15 -0.65
CA PHE A 191 -22.51 -0.48 -1.94
C PHE A 191 -21.06 0.00 -2.19
N ALA A 192 -20.42 0.60 -1.21
CA ALA A 192 -19.02 1.03 -1.30
C ALA A 192 -18.09 -0.16 -1.60
N ALA A 193 -18.25 -1.26 -0.86
CA ALA A 193 -17.47 -2.49 -1.06
C ALA A 193 -17.67 -3.07 -2.47
N PHE A 194 -18.92 -3.11 -2.95
CA PHE A 194 -19.23 -3.57 -4.31
C PHE A 194 -18.57 -2.69 -5.37
N LEU A 195 -18.66 -1.36 -5.22
CA LEU A 195 -18.08 -0.41 -6.16
C LEU A 195 -16.56 -0.53 -6.24
N ILE A 196 -15.89 -0.64 -5.09
CA ILE A 196 -14.43 -0.82 -5.01
C ILE A 196 -13.99 -2.16 -5.59
N ALA A 197 -14.71 -3.26 -5.30
CA ALA A 197 -14.43 -4.56 -5.87
C ALA A 197 -14.60 -4.56 -7.41
N ALA A 198 -15.68 -3.96 -7.91
CA ALA A 198 -15.93 -3.83 -9.35
C ALA A 198 -14.84 -2.99 -10.03
N ALA A 199 -14.48 -1.83 -9.45
CA ALA A 199 -13.41 -0.98 -9.98
C ALA A 199 -12.07 -1.73 -10.01
N SER A 200 -11.73 -2.46 -8.95
CA SER A 200 -10.51 -3.26 -8.88
C SER A 200 -10.44 -4.33 -9.96
N LEU A 201 -11.57 -5.01 -10.22
CA LEU A 201 -11.67 -6.00 -11.30
C LEU A 201 -11.57 -5.36 -12.69
N ILE A 202 -12.16 -4.18 -12.90
CA ILE A 202 -12.08 -3.45 -14.17
C ILE A 202 -10.65 -2.96 -14.42
N ILE A 203 -9.92 -2.56 -13.40
CA ILE A 203 -8.51 -2.14 -13.52
C ILE A 203 -7.60 -3.33 -13.84
N ALA A 204 -7.68 -4.41 -13.05
CA ALA A 204 -6.74 -5.52 -13.12
C ALA A 204 -7.12 -6.55 -14.20
N GLY A 205 -8.41 -6.78 -14.46
CA GLY A 205 -8.89 -7.84 -15.35
C GLY A 205 -8.54 -7.64 -16.83
N PRO A 206 -8.92 -6.53 -17.47
CA PRO A 206 -8.59 -6.27 -18.86
C PRO A 206 -7.13 -5.87 -19.09
N GLY A 207 -6.61 -4.95 -18.27
CA GLY A 207 -5.30 -4.34 -18.46
C GLY A 207 -4.13 -5.14 -17.87
N GLY A 208 -4.41 -6.08 -16.97
CA GLY A 208 -3.35 -6.79 -16.24
C GLY A 208 -2.40 -5.84 -15.52
N LEU A 209 -1.11 -6.16 -15.50
CA LEU A 209 -0.10 -5.32 -14.85
C LEU A 209 0.00 -3.92 -15.49
N SER A 210 -0.23 -3.79 -16.79
CA SER A 210 -0.21 -2.46 -17.46
C SER A 210 -1.30 -1.56 -16.90
N GLY A 211 -2.55 -2.06 -16.79
CA GLY A 211 -3.66 -1.32 -16.21
C GLY A 211 -3.42 -0.94 -14.75
N VAL A 212 -2.92 -1.89 -13.95
CA VAL A 212 -2.59 -1.67 -12.54
C VAL A 212 -1.51 -0.60 -12.37
N MET A 213 -0.42 -0.65 -13.13
CA MET A 213 0.68 0.32 -12.98
C MET A 213 0.27 1.74 -13.38
N TRP A 214 -0.47 1.92 -14.48
CA TRP A 214 -0.93 3.25 -14.89
C TRP A 214 -2.01 3.80 -13.96
N ALA A 215 -2.93 2.95 -13.47
CA ALA A 215 -3.90 3.36 -12.46
C ALA A 215 -3.20 3.76 -11.15
N ALA A 216 -2.17 3.00 -10.72
CA ALA A 216 -1.38 3.34 -9.54
C ALA A 216 -0.57 4.64 -9.73
N ALA A 217 -0.04 4.91 -10.93
CA ALA A 217 0.61 6.19 -11.23
C ALA A 217 -0.38 7.37 -11.15
N ALA A 218 -1.59 7.21 -11.70
CA ALA A 218 -2.64 8.20 -11.54
C ALA A 218 -3.06 8.38 -10.07
N ALA A 219 -3.15 7.28 -9.31
CA ALA A 219 -3.45 7.31 -7.88
C ALA A 219 -2.39 8.08 -7.07
N ALA A 220 -1.09 7.95 -7.40
CA ALA A 220 -0.05 8.77 -6.79
C ALA A 220 -0.24 10.26 -7.08
N GLY A 221 -0.65 10.62 -8.30
CA GLY A 221 -1.00 12.00 -8.67
C GLY A 221 -2.19 12.55 -7.87
N VAL A 222 -3.25 11.76 -7.77
CA VAL A 222 -4.42 12.10 -6.94
C VAL A 222 -4.04 12.25 -5.47
N ALA A 223 -3.20 11.37 -4.93
CA ALA A 223 -2.73 11.46 -3.56
C ALA A 223 -1.86 12.71 -3.32
N THR A 224 -1.00 13.06 -4.27
CA THR A 224 -0.19 14.29 -4.21
C THR A 224 -1.08 15.53 -4.13
N LEU A 225 -2.12 15.58 -4.96
CA LEU A 225 -3.11 16.68 -4.95
C LEU A 225 -3.96 16.67 -3.67
N GLY A 226 -4.46 15.49 -3.27
CA GLY A 226 -5.36 15.36 -2.12
C GLY A 226 -4.73 15.72 -0.79
N PHE A 227 -3.47 15.37 -0.59
CA PHE A 227 -2.75 15.75 0.63
C PHE A 227 -2.05 17.10 0.51
N GLY A 228 -1.63 17.50 -0.72
CA GLY A 228 -0.95 18.76 -0.96
C GLY A 228 -1.89 19.97 -0.96
N TRP A 229 -3.08 19.82 -1.51
CA TRP A 229 -4.04 20.94 -1.61
C TRP A 229 -4.43 21.56 -0.25
N PRO A 230 -4.81 20.79 0.78
CA PRO A 230 -5.14 21.38 2.08
C PRO A 230 -3.97 22.14 2.70
N ILE A 231 -2.75 21.63 2.55
CA ILE A 231 -1.55 22.31 3.04
C ILE A 231 -1.30 23.60 2.28
N ALA A 232 -1.45 23.58 0.94
CA ALA A 232 -1.32 24.78 0.12
C ALA A 232 -2.41 25.82 0.46
N ALA A 233 -3.65 25.40 0.65
CA ALA A 233 -4.75 26.28 1.05
C ALA A 233 -4.50 26.92 2.41
N LEU A 234 -4.09 26.16 3.42
CA LEU A 234 -3.71 26.68 4.73
C LEU A 234 -2.53 27.67 4.66
N SER A 235 -1.54 27.39 3.80
CA SER A 235 -0.41 28.28 3.59
C SER A 235 -0.83 29.61 2.94
N LEU A 236 -1.74 29.57 1.97
CA LEU A 236 -2.26 30.78 1.29
C LEU A 236 -3.10 31.68 2.20
N HIS A 237 -3.70 31.12 3.26
CA HIS A 237 -4.48 31.86 4.26
C HIS A 237 -3.67 32.20 5.51
N ASP A 238 -2.33 32.09 5.47
CA ASP A 238 -1.42 32.26 6.62
C ASP A 238 -1.84 31.45 7.88
N ALA A 239 -2.61 30.40 7.68
CA ALA A 239 -3.13 29.53 8.73
C ALA A 239 -2.26 28.29 8.99
N LEU A 240 -1.22 28.06 8.15
CA LEU A 240 -0.31 26.92 8.31
C LEU A 240 0.66 27.22 9.48
N PRO A 241 0.65 26.39 10.54
CA PRO A 241 1.58 26.58 11.65
C PRO A 241 3.04 26.47 11.21
N SER A 242 3.87 27.42 11.63
CA SER A 242 5.31 27.38 11.34
C SER A 242 5.95 26.13 11.93
N GLY A 243 6.84 25.49 11.16
CA GLY A 243 7.53 24.27 11.60
C GLY A 243 6.72 22.98 11.56
N LEU A 244 5.56 22.97 10.89
CA LEU A 244 4.72 21.77 10.78
C LEU A 244 5.38 20.67 9.95
N ILE A 245 6.09 21.03 8.86
CA ILE A 245 6.67 20.06 7.89
C ILE A 245 8.08 19.62 8.30
N PHE A 246 8.88 20.47 8.90
CA PHE A 246 10.31 20.23 9.14
C PHE A 246 10.72 20.12 10.62
N GLY A 247 9.80 19.70 11.51
CA GLY A 247 10.15 19.36 12.88
C GLY A 247 10.26 20.56 13.83
N GLY A 248 9.41 21.56 13.67
CA GLY A 248 9.32 22.71 14.58
C GLY A 248 8.36 22.48 15.77
N GLU A 249 8.04 23.56 16.50
CA GLU A 249 7.15 23.51 17.67
C GLU A 249 5.77 22.92 17.34
N ALA A 250 5.18 23.31 16.21
CA ALA A 250 3.87 22.80 15.78
C ALA A 250 3.86 21.29 15.53
N SER A 251 4.93 20.71 14.97
CA SER A 251 5.00 19.27 14.77
C SER A 251 5.15 18.51 16.10
N THR A 252 5.88 19.07 17.07
CA THR A 252 6.03 18.47 18.41
C THR A 252 4.75 18.57 19.22
N GLU A 253 4.00 19.65 19.07
CA GLU A 253 2.66 19.83 19.68
C GLU A 253 1.67 18.81 19.09
N ALA A 254 1.62 18.68 17.76
CA ALA A 254 0.78 17.69 17.11
C ALA A 254 1.13 16.26 17.54
N ALA A 255 2.43 15.92 17.65
CA ALA A 255 2.89 14.62 18.12
C ALA A 255 2.39 14.31 19.54
N LYS A 256 2.50 15.27 20.47
CA LYS A 256 1.99 15.13 21.84
C LYS A 256 0.46 14.98 21.87
N LEU A 257 -0.27 15.71 21.02
CA LEU A 257 -1.72 15.56 20.92
C LEU A 257 -2.11 14.16 20.44
N LEU A 258 -1.45 13.66 19.39
CA LEU A 258 -1.70 12.32 18.84
C LEU A 258 -1.39 11.21 19.85
N GLU A 259 -0.35 11.38 20.64
CA GLU A 259 0.00 10.47 21.74
C GLU A 259 -1.04 10.53 22.87
N ASN A 260 -1.42 11.72 23.31
CA ASN A 260 -2.45 11.91 24.35
C ASN A 260 -3.82 11.37 23.95
N TRP A 261 -4.15 11.43 22.66
CA TRP A 261 -5.36 10.83 22.11
C TRP A 261 -5.28 9.30 21.98
N GLY A 262 -4.06 8.72 22.07
CA GLY A 262 -3.82 7.28 21.88
C GLY A 262 -3.87 6.84 20.42
N VAL A 263 -3.87 7.78 19.47
CA VAL A 263 -3.82 7.50 18.02
C VAL A 263 -2.45 6.97 17.62
N THR A 264 -1.39 7.53 18.20
CA THR A 264 -0.06 6.95 18.12
C THR A 264 0.16 6.00 19.29
N PRO A 265 0.32 4.70 19.04
CA PRO A 265 0.60 3.77 20.13
C PRO A 265 1.96 4.08 20.77
N THR A 266 2.02 4.01 22.10
CA THR A 266 3.27 4.17 22.84
C THR A 266 4.33 3.17 22.36
N PRO A 267 5.59 3.60 22.13
CA PRO A 267 6.67 2.70 21.72
C PRO A 267 6.87 1.55 22.71
N MET A 268 7.06 0.33 22.19
CA MET A 268 7.32 -0.86 23.02
C MET A 268 8.79 -1.00 23.48
N GLY A 269 9.59 0.05 23.27
CA GLY A 269 11.02 0.07 23.59
C GLY A 269 11.90 -0.12 22.35
N LEU A 270 13.12 0.42 22.41
CA LEU A 270 14.06 0.44 21.27
C LEU A 270 14.32 -0.94 20.65
N PRO A 271 14.53 -2.05 21.41
CA PRO A 271 14.76 -3.36 20.79
C PRO A 271 13.60 -3.83 19.92
N VAL A 272 12.36 -3.58 20.37
CA VAL A 272 11.14 -3.97 19.61
C VAL A 272 11.00 -3.11 18.36
N GLU A 273 11.29 -1.81 18.43
CA GLU A 273 11.25 -0.92 17.26
C GLU A 273 12.31 -1.31 16.23
N PHE A 274 13.54 -1.65 16.62
CA PHE A 274 14.55 -2.20 15.72
C PHE A 274 14.12 -3.53 15.10
N ALA A 275 13.56 -4.41 15.90
CA ALA A 275 13.01 -5.68 15.46
C ALA A 275 11.91 -5.46 14.40
N THR A 276 11.01 -4.51 14.66
CA THR A 276 9.95 -4.10 13.74
C THR A 276 10.53 -3.55 12.42
N THR A 277 11.54 -2.68 12.53
CA THR A 277 12.23 -2.15 11.34
C THR A 277 12.77 -3.26 10.45
N ILE A 278 13.47 -4.25 11.03
CA ILE A 278 14.05 -5.37 10.28
C ILE A 278 12.95 -6.23 9.62
N ALA A 279 11.94 -6.62 10.39
CA ALA A 279 10.87 -7.48 9.89
C ALA A 279 10.08 -6.80 8.76
N VAL A 280 9.71 -5.54 8.93
CA VAL A 280 9.00 -4.75 7.91
C VAL A 280 9.88 -4.54 6.67
N ALA A 281 11.17 -4.21 6.86
CA ALA A 281 12.10 -4.02 5.75
C ALA A 281 12.25 -5.29 4.90
N LEU A 282 12.41 -6.44 5.52
CA LEU A 282 12.49 -7.73 4.82
C LEU A 282 11.17 -8.09 4.15
N GLY A 283 10.04 -7.80 4.81
CA GLY A 283 8.70 -7.99 4.25
C GLY A 283 8.49 -7.18 2.97
N ILE A 284 8.78 -5.88 2.98
CA ILE A 284 8.68 -4.99 1.82
C ILE A 284 9.66 -5.39 0.72
N ALA A 285 10.91 -5.74 1.08
CA ALA A 285 11.94 -6.11 0.11
C ALA A 285 11.58 -7.35 -0.73
N THR A 286 10.72 -8.23 -0.20
CA THR A 286 10.30 -9.48 -0.86
C THR A 286 8.83 -9.46 -1.31
N LEU A 287 8.14 -8.33 -1.13
CA LEU A 287 6.71 -8.20 -1.42
C LEU A 287 6.44 -8.12 -2.93
N ALA A 288 5.72 -9.08 -3.49
CA ALA A 288 5.47 -9.17 -4.92
C ALA A 288 4.82 -7.91 -5.53
N PRO A 289 3.79 -7.26 -4.93
CA PRO A 289 3.22 -6.02 -5.44
C PRO A 289 4.22 -4.86 -5.55
N VAL A 290 5.15 -4.73 -4.60
CA VAL A 290 6.20 -3.68 -4.61
C VAL A 290 7.25 -3.95 -5.69
N LEU A 291 7.57 -5.22 -5.93
CA LEU A 291 8.56 -5.62 -6.94
C LEU A 291 8.02 -5.57 -8.38
N ALA A 292 6.69 -5.57 -8.55
CA ALA A 292 6.02 -5.57 -9.85
C ALA A 292 6.40 -4.35 -10.72
N ALA A 293 6.61 -3.19 -10.11
CA ALA A 293 7.05 -1.99 -10.83
C ALA A 293 8.41 -2.16 -11.51
N SER A 294 9.34 -2.87 -10.87
CA SER A 294 10.66 -3.17 -11.45
C SER A 294 10.57 -4.12 -12.65
N VAL A 295 9.66 -5.09 -12.60
CA VAL A 295 9.42 -6.05 -13.70
C VAL A 295 8.85 -5.36 -14.94
N ALA A 296 8.06 -4.29 -14.76
CA ALA A 296 7.44 -3.52 -15.84
C ALA A 296 8.42 -2.63 -16.62
N THR A 297 9.65 -2.42 -16.16
CA THR A 297 10.65 -1.55 -16.79
C THR A 297 11.47 -2.26 -17.87
N TRP A 298 12.20 -1.50 -18.70
CA TRP A 298 12.97 -1.99 -19.86
C TRP A 298 14.14 -2.89 -19.46
N ASP A 299 14.94 -2.47 -18.51
CA ASP A 299 16.18 -3.13 -18.09
C ASP A 299 16.46 -2.94 -16.59
N GLY A 300 17.53 -3.54 -16.09
CA GLY A 300 17.91 -3.45 -14.69
C GLY A 300 18.34 -2.04 -14.26
N ARG A 301 18.83 -1.19 -15.18
CA ARG A 301 19.16 0.22 -14.88
C ARG A 301 17.88 1.04 -14.73
N SER A 302 16.93 0.85 -15.63
CA SER A 302 15.60 1.47 -15.55
C SER A 302 14.85 1.03 -14.29
N ALA A 303 14.94 -0.24 -13.90
CA ALA A 303 14.37 -0.75 -12.65
C ALA A 303 14.97 -0.05 -11.42
N ARG A 304 16.29 0.16 -11.40
CA ARG A 304 16.95 0.92 -10.32
C ARG A 304 16.54 2.39 -10.29
N ARG A 305 16.42 3.04 -11.46
CA ARG A 305 15.91 4.41 -11.55
C ARG A 305 14.45 4.50 -11.07
N ALA A 306 13.63 3.51 -11.38
CA ALA A 306 12.27 3.41 -10.86
C ALA A 306 12.26 3.26 -9.33
N GLY A 307 13.18 2.48 -8.75
CA GLY A 307 13.35 2.37 -7.31
C GLY A 307 13.69 3.70 -6.64
N VAL A 308 14.63 4.47 -7.23
CA VAL A 308 14.98 5.82 -6.74
C VAL A 308 13.79 6.77 -6.84
N ALA A 309 13.08 6.75 -7.97
CA ALA A 309 11.87 7.57 -8.15
C ALA A 309 10.75 7.18 -7.15
N ALA A 310 10.59 5.88 -6.86
CA ALA A 310 9.64 5.40 -5.85
C ALA A 310 10.00 5.92 -4.46
N LEU A 311 11.26 5.86 -4.05
CA LEU A 311 11.72 6.41 -2.78
C LEU A 311 11.44 7.91 -2.69
N PHE A 312 11.82 8.67 -3.72
CA PHE A 312 11.60 10.12 -3.76
C PHE A 312 10.11 10.47 -3.61
N TRP A 313 9.25 9.90 -4.44
CA TRP A 313 7.82 10.20 -4.40
C TRP A 313 7.13 9.69 -3.14
N THR A 314 7.56 8.54 -2.61
CA THR A 314 7.04 8.05 -1.32
C THR A 314 7.37 9.02 -0.20
N VAL A 315 8.59 9.57 -0.14
CA VAL A 315 8.97 10.58 0.87
C VAL A 315 8.14 11.85 0.70
N VAL A 316 8.03 12.38 -0.54
CA VAL A 316 7.30 13.63 -0.80
C VAL A 316 5.84 13.50 -0.37
N ILE A 317 5.15 12.45 -0.83
CA ILE A 317 3.70 12.31 -0.53
C ILE A 317 3.48 11.93 0.94
N ALA A 318 4.37 11.14 1.54
CA ALA A 318 4.32 10.82 2.96
C ALA A 318 4.50 12.06 3.85
N LEU A 319 5.38 13.00 3.46
CA LEU A 319 5.52 14.30 4.14
C LEU A 319 4.25 15.14 4.05
N LEU A 320 3.62 15.19 2.86
CA LEU A 320 2.34 15.89 2.69
C LEU A 320 1.23 15.27 3.54
N ALA A 321 1.14 13.92 3.57
CA ALA A 321 0.17 13.22 4.41
C ALA A 321 0.42 13.45 5.91
N ALA A 322 1.68 13.38 6.35
CA ALA A 322 2.07 13.67 7.73
C ALA A 322 1.71 15.10 8.15
N ALA A 323 2.01 16.07 7.27
CA ALA A 323 1.66 17.47 7.50
C ALA A 323 0.13 17.66 7.57
N ALA A 324 -0.63 16.98 6.71
CA ALA A 324 -2.09 17.02 6.72
C ALA A 324 -2.66 16.45 8.04
N ILE A 325 -2.13 15.30 8.52
CA ILE A 325 -2.54 14.71 9.81
C ILE A 325 -2.22 15.66 10.97
N ALA A 326 -1.02 16.23 11.00
CA ALA A 326 -0.59 17.13 12.05
C ALA A 326 -1.42 18.44 12.06
N ALA A 327 -1.67 19.02 10.87
CA ALA A 327 -2.54 20.19 10.72
C ALA A 327 -3.96 19.89 11.20
N SER A 328 -4.51 18.72 10.87
CA SER A 328 -5.82 18.29 11.32
C SER A 328 -5.90 18.17 12.84
N ALA A 329 -4.90 17.53 13.46
CA ALA A 329 -4.84 17.39 14.90
C ALA A 329 -4.84 18.76 15.62
N LEU A 330 -4.01 19.69 15.13
CA LEU A 330 -3.94 21.05 15.68
C LEU A 330 -5.22 21.85 15.45
N SER A 331 -5.81 21.76 14.24
CA SER A 331 -7.06 22.47 13.92
C SER A 331 -8.23 21.93 14.75
N LEU A 332 -8.33 20.61 14.90
CA LEU A 332 -9.34 19.97 15.72
C LEU A 332 -9.18 20.34 17.20
N ALA A 333 -7.95 20.33 17.71
CA ALA A 333 -7.65 20.74 19.08
C ALA A 333 -8.03 22.21 19.33
N ARG A 334 -7.70 23.12 18.41
CA ARG A 334 -8.07 24.56 18.53
C ARG A 334 -9.57 24.79 18.44
N ALA A 335 -10.26 24.07 17.53
CA ALA A 335 -11.71 24.22 17.36
C ALA A 335 -12.49 23.67 18.56
N SER A 336 -11.92 22.80 19.36
CA SER A 336 -12.57 22.10 20.46
C SER A 336 -12.11 22.56 21.86
N ALA A 337 -10.86 23.00 21.99
CA ALA A 337 -10.30 23.42 23.28
C ALA A 337 -11.00 24.65 23.80
N GLY A 338 -11.42 24.60 25.08
CA GLY A 338 -12.09 25.72 25.72
C GLY A 338 -13.57 25.88 25.35
N GLN A 339 -14.11 25.05 24.44
CA GLN A 339 -15.54 25.05 24.12
C GLN A 339 -16.30 24.13 25.09
N PRO A 340 -17.50 24.55 25.53
CA PRO A 340 -18.38 23.66 26.29
C PRO A 340 -18.90 22.54 25.41
N PRO A 341 -19.23 21.34 25.97
CA PRO A 341 -19.71 20.19 25.23
C PRO A 341 -20.89 20.45 24.29
N GLU A 342 -21.69 21.48 24.61
CA GLU A 342 -22.89 21.89 23.87
C GLU A 342 -22.60 22.72 22.62
N ARG A 343 -21.42 23.35 22.56
CA ARG A 343 -21.03 24.28 21.49
C ARG A 343 -19.93 23.73 20.58
N LEU A 344 -19.65 22.41 20.64
CA LEU A 344 -18.71 21.79 19.73
C LEU A 344 -19.19 21.90 18.28
N PRO A 345 -18.29 22.00 17.31
CA PRO A 345 -18.65 21.98 15.88
C PRO A 345 -19.53 20.80 15.54
N GLN A 346 -20.54 21.01 14.68
CA GLN A 346 -21.47 19.94 14.26
C GLN A 346 -20.75 18.74 13.61
N ALA A 347 -19.63 18.99 12.94
CA ALA A 347 -18.77 17.96 12.37
C ALA A 347 -18.27 16.93 13.42
N ILE A 348 -18.00 17.38 14.66
CA ILE A 348 -17.57 16.48 15.75
C ILE A 348 -18.72 15.56 16.17
N TYR A 349 -19.95 16.04 16.26
CA TYR A 349 -21.11 15.21 16.60
C TYR A 349 -21.39 14.19 15.48
N GLN A 350 -21.34 14.61 14.22
CA GLN A 350 -21.51 13.72 13.08
C GLN A 350 -20.42 12.63 13.00
N ALA A 351 -19.18 12.99 13.28
CA ALA A 351 -18.08 12.04 13.37
C ALA A 351 -18.24 11.10 14.56
N SER A 352 -18.73 11.62 15.70
CA SER A 352 -18.98 10.82 16.89
C SER A 352 -20.14 9.83 16.70
N GLU A 353 -21.23 10.25 16.03
CA GLU A 353 -22.33 9.36 15.66
C GLU A 353 -21.86 8.19 14.79
N ARG A 354 -20.85 8.40 13.95
CA ARG A 354 -20.21 7.37 13.11
C ARG A 354 -19.17 6.53 13.85
N GLY A 355 -18.92 6.82 15.13
CA GLY A 355 -17.92 6.11 15.94
C GLY A 355 -16.47 6.49 15.65
N LEU A 356 -16.22 7.61 14.96
CA LEU A 356 -14.88 8.07 14.56
C LEU A 356 -14.20 8.95 15.60
N VAL A 357 -14.99 9.61 16.45
CA VAL A 357 -14.52 10.48 17.53
C VAL A 357 -15.30 10.18 18.80
N SER A 358 -14.63 10.01 19.92
CA SER A 358 -15.28 9.98 21.21
C SER A 358 -15.19 11.34 21.93
N VAL A 359 -16.28 11.78 22.53
CA VAL A 359 -16.35 12.99 23.36
C VAL A 359 -16.55 12.56 24.79
N CYS A 360 -15.64 12.95 25.68
CA CYS A 360 -15.62 12.52 27.07
C CYS A 360 -15.69 10.97 27.23
N GLY A 361 -15.14 10.23 26.26
CA GLY A 361 -15.10 8.77 26.27
C GLY A 361 -16.37 8.05 25.80
N ALA A 362 -17.38 8.79 25.30
CA ALA A 362 -18.61 8.25 24.75
C ALA A 362 -18.82 8.71 23.31
N TYR A 363 -19.55 7.92 22.51
CA TYR A 363 -20.03 8.34 21.20
C TYR A 363 -21.34 9.09 21.36
N VAL A 364 -21.40 10.32 20.84
CA VAL A 364 -22.52 11.24 21.06
C VAL A 364 -23.09 11.70 19.72
N ARG A 365 -24.42 11.84 19.65
CA ARG A 365 -25.15 12.27 18.44
C ARG A 365 -25.47 13.75 18.41
N GLY A 366 -25.28 14.45 19.53
CA GLY A 366 -25.61 15.86 19.65
C GLY A 366 -25.24 16.50 20.98
N PRO A 367 -25.50 17.81 21.11
CA PRO A 367 -25.10 18.59 22.27
C PRO A 367 -25.56 18.05 23.63
N SER A 368 -26.81 17.58 23.70
CA SER A 368 -27.39 17.05 24.95
C SER A 368 -26.76 15.71 25.40
N GLU A 369 -26.36 14.88 24.47
CA GLU A 369 -25.63 13.64 24.79
C GLU A 369 -24.19 13.89 25.19
N ALA A 370 -23.53 14.84 24.51
CA ALA A 370 -22.18 15.30 24.86
C ALA A 370 -22.14 15.87 26.29
N GLN A 371 -23.11 16.70 26.64
CA GLN A 371 -23.23 17.24 28.00
C GLN A 371 -23.39 16.12 29.04
N ARG A 372 -24.26 15.12 28.80
CA ARG A 372 -24.44 13.97 29.69
C ARG A 372 -23.18 13.12 29.84
N ALA A 373 -22.49 12.85 28.71
CA ALA A 373 -21.24 12.09 28.72
C ALA A 373 -20.14 12.80 29.52
N CYS A 374 -20.01 14.12 29.35
CA CYS A 374 -19.02 14.91 30.08
C CYS A 374 -19.39 15.11 31.57
N ALA A 375 -20.68 15.25 31.87
CA ALA A 375 -21.16 15.29 33.27
C ALA A 375 -20.86 13.98 34.02
N ALA A 376 -20.94 12.83 33.37
CA ALA A 376 -20.56 11.55 33.92
C ALA A 376 -19.04 11.45 34.27
N LYS A 377 -18.20 12.28 33.65
CA LYS A 377 -16.77 12.43 33.97
C LYS A 377 -16.48 13.54 34.98
N GLY A 378 -17.52 14.22 35.52
CA GLY A 378 -17.37 15.27 36.52
C GLY A 378 -17.24 16.69 35.96
N TYR A 379 -17.47 16.90 34.65
CA TYR A 379 -17.52 18.27 34.10
C TYR A 379 -18.85 18.94 34.46
N ALA A 380 -18.76 20.15 34.95
CA ALA A 380 -19.97 20.98 35.22
C ALA A 380 -20.64 21.41 33.89
N PRO A 381 -21.97 21.64 33.87
CA PRO A 381 -22.63 22.16 32.69
C PRO A 381 -22.00 23.47 32.22
N GLY A 382 -21.68 23.57 30.93
CA GLY A 382 -21.01 24.74 30.36
C GLY A 382 -19.52 24.85 30.64
N ALA A 383 -18.91 23.87 31.32
CA ALA A 383 -17.45 23.87 31.57
C ALA A 383 -16.66 23.67 30.26
N PRO A 384 -15.55 24.40 30.07
CA PRO A 384 -14.71 24.25 28.91
C PRO A 384 -14.04 22.88 28.88
N LEU A 385 -14.07 22.22 27.73
CA LEU A 385 -13.43 20.93 27.53
C LEU A 385 -11.91 21.07 27.27
N ALA A 386 -11.13 20.15 27.82
CA ALA A 386 -9.76 19.99 27.43
C ALA A 386 -9.69 19.27 26.06
N ALA A 387 -8.68 19.61 25.25
CA ALA A 387 -8.49 18.96 23.94
C ALA A 387 -8.35 17.42 24.04
N ALA A 388 -7.87 16.91 25.17
CA ALA A 388 -7.73 15.48 25.44
C ALA A 388 -9.07 14.71 25.60
N GLU A 389 -10.19 15.43 25.81
CA GLU A 389 -11.50 14.81 25.95
C GLU A 389 -12.18 14.50 24.61
N ILE A 390 -11.67 15.04 23.52
CA ILE A 390 -12.11 14.74 22.16
C ILE A 390 -11.04 13.85 21.55
N ARG A 391 -11.37 12.55 21.42
CA ARG A 391 -10.40 11.55 20.97
C ARG A 391 -10.81 10.99 19.63
N PRO A 392 -10.07 11.27 18.54
CA PRO A 392 -10.23 10.59 17.27
C PRO A 392 -9.82 9.11 17.39
N LEU A 393 -10.46 8.24 16.59
CA LEU A 393 -10.25 6.81 16.66
C LEU A 393 -8.92 6.40 15.99
N ASP A 394 -8.62 7.02 14.84
CA ASP A 394 -7.42 6.70 14.05
C ASP A 394 -6.89 7.89 13.23
N GLY A 395 -5.76 7.65 12.52
CA GLY A 395 -5.12 8.66 11.68
C GLY A 395 -5.85 8.93 10.36
N ASP A 396 -6.60 7.96 9.85
CA ASP A 396 -7.34 8.11 8.58
C ASP A 396 -8.51 9.08 8.77
N PHE A 397 -9.17 9.03 9.94
CA PHE A 397 -10.17 10.02 10.33
C PHE A 397 -9.59 11.44 10.38
N LEU A 398 -8.38 11.61 10.93
CA LEU A 398 -7.74 12.93 11.03
C LEU A 398 -7.50 13.54 9.64
N LEU A 399 -7.13 12.75 8.64
CA LEU A 399 -7.02 13.23 7.26
C LEU A 399 -8.37 13.74 6.73
N GLY A 400 -9.45 13.01 6.98
CA GLY A 400 -10.79 13.40 6.56
C GLY A 400 -11.39 14.58 7.32
N ALA A 401 -10.99 14.77 8.56
CA ALA A 401 -11.49 15.86 9.42
C ALA A 401 -10.87 17.23 9.11
N LEU A 402 -9.69 17.27 8.48
CA LEU A 402 -8.93 18.50 8.24
C LEU A 402 -9.74 19.58 7.49
N PRO A 403 -10.42 19.30 6.37
CA PRO A 403 -11.15 20.34 5.66
C PRO A 403 -12.27 20.97 6.47
N GLN A 404 -12.95 20.19 7.29
CA GLN A 404 -14.03 20.65 8.15
C GLN A 404 -13.51 21.43 9.36
N ALA A 405 -12.44 20.95 9.99
CA ALA A 405 -11.81 21.61 11.14
C ALA A 405 -11.09 22.91 10.76
N ALA A 406 -10.64 23.03 9.52
CA ALA A 406 -9.93 24.16 8.96
C ALA A 406 -10.78 25.03 8.02
N GLU A 407 -12.10 24.76 7.92
CA GLU A 407 -13.07 25.49 7.08
C GLU A 407 -12.67 25.60 5.59
N LEU A 408 -12.05 24.53 5.05
CA LEU A 408 -11.53 24.50 3.66
C LEU A 408 -12.59 24.15 2.60
N GLY A 409 -13.85 23.93 2.98
CA GLY A 409 -14.95 23.60 2.09
C GLY A 409 -15.09 22.12 1.75
N ALA A 410 -16.26 21.75 1.20
CA ALA A 410 -16.63 20.36 0.91
C ALA A 410 -15.79 19.73 -0.22
N ALA A 411 -15.38 20.52 -1.21
CA ALA A 411 -14.52 20.05 -2.31
C ALA A 411 -13.16 19.52 -1.80
N SER A 412 -12.59 20.16 -0.76
CA SER A 412 -11.33 19.71 -0.14
C SER A 412 -11.50 18.38 0.59
N SER A 413 -12.64 18.14 1.25
CA SER A 413 -12.98 16.83 1.85
C SER A 413 -13.06 15.74 0.80
N GLY A 414 -13.73 16.03 -0.33
CA GLY A 414 -13.82 15.12 -1.47
C GLY A 414 -12.46 14.79 -2.09
N LEU A 415 -11.54 15.74 -2.12
CA LEU A 415 -10.19 15.54 -2.67
C LEU A 415 -9.33 14.63 -1.77
N ILE A 416 -9.41 14.80 -0.45
CA ILE A 416 -8.74 13.87 0.50
C ILE A 416 -9.34 12.46 0.40
N ALA A 417 -10.68 12.36 0.35
CA ALA A 417 -11.35 11.08 0.13
C ALA A 417 -10.87 10.40 -1.16
N SER A 418 -10.73 11.17 -2.24
CA SER A 418 -10.19 10.69 -3.51
C SER A 418 -8.77 10.16 -3.38
N ALA A 419 -7.92 10.82 -2.61
CA ALA A 419 -6.55 10.37 -2.35
C ALA A 419 -6.51 9.02 -1.63
N LEU A 420 -7.27 8.86 -0.56
CA LEU A 420 -7.33 7.62 0.22
C LEU A 420 -7.90 6.47 -0.62
N ILE A 421 -8.98 6.72 -1.38
CA ILE A 421 -9.60 5.73 -2.28
C ILE A 421 -8.63 5.33 -3.39
N ALA A 422 -7.94 6.30 -4.00
CA ALA A 422 -6.99 6.03 -5.07
C ALA A 422 -5.81 5.16 -4.57
N LEU A 423 -5.25 5.46 -3.41
CA LEU A 423 -4.20 4.67 -2.79
C LEU A 423 -4.70 3.26 -2.41
N GLY A 424 -5.90 3.16 -1.83
CA GLY A 424 -6.52 1.87 -1.52
C GLY A 424 -6.74 1.01 -2.77
N LEU A 425 -7.25 1.59 -3.87
CA LEU A 425 -7.39 0.91 -5.16
C LEU A 425 -6.04 0.50 -5.76
N ALA A 426 -4.99 1.33 -5.63
CA ALA A 426 -3.66 0.98 -6.11
C ALA A 426 -3.11 -0.26 -5.38
N LEU A 427 -3.25 -0.33 -4.06
CA LEU A 427 -2.83 -1.49 -3.27
C LEU A 427 -3.70 -2.72 -3.56
N ALA A 428 -5.03 -2.55 -3.62
CA ALA A 428 -5.97 -3.63 -3.91
C ALA A 428 -5.66 -4.29 -5.26
N THR A 429 -5.53 -3.48 -6.32
CA THR A 429 -5.28 -3.98 -7.67
C THR A 429 -3.88 -4.58 -7.83
N ALA A 430 -2.86 -4.02 -7.18
CA ALA A 430 -1.51 -4.57 -7.16
C ALA A 430 -1.47 -5.94 -6.44
N GLY A 431 -2.17 -6.08 -5.31
CA GLY A 431 -2.34 -7.35 -4.60
C GLY A 431 -3.10 -8.38 -5.44
N LEU A 432 -4.23 -7.99 -6.04
CA LEU A 432 -5.01 -8.84 -6.95
C LEU A 432 -4.15 -9.37 -8.10
N GLN A 433 -3.43 -8.50 -8.79
CA GLN A 433 -2.61 -8.87 -9.95
C GLN A 433 -1.42 -9.76 -9.54
N ALA A 434 -0.78 -9.51 -8.40
CA ALA A 434 0.32 -10.35 -7.92
C ALA A 434 -0.15 -11.76 -7.56
N CYS A 435 -1.30 -11.89 -6.87
CA CYS A 435 -1.92 -13.18 -6.57
C CYS A 435 -2.30 -13.93 -7.85
N ALA A 436 -2.94 -13.23 -8.79
CA ALA A 436 -3.36 -13.81 -10.06
C ALA A 436 -2.16 -14.26 -10.92
N THR A 437 -1.03 -13.52 -10.89
CA THR A 437 0.21 -13.93 -11.56
C THR A 437 0.78 -15.19 -10.94
N ALA A 438 0.77 -15.30 -9.61
CA ALA A 438 1.25 -16.50 -8.91
C ALA A 438 0.48 -17.77 -9.31
N PHE A 439 -0.84 -17.68 -9.49
CA PHE A 439 -1.64 -18.84 -9.95
C PHE A 439 -1.61 -19.02 -11.47
N GLY A 440 -1.85 -17.97 -12.26
CA GLY A 440 -2.00 -18.08 -13.71
C GLY A 440 -0.68 -18.31 -14.43
N HIS A 441 0.41 -17.70 -13.96
CA HIS A 441 1.73 -17.88 -14.56
C HIS A 441 2.58 -18.90 -13.80
N ASP A 442 2.85 -18.67 -12.50
CA ASP A 442 3.85 -19.45 -11.79
C ASP A 442 3.34 -20.88 -11.50
N ALA A 443 2.07 -21.04 -11.07
CA ALA A 443 1.50 -22.36 -10.79
C ALA A 443 1.12 -23.10 -12.08
N LEU A 444 0.27 -22.51 -12.92
CA LEU A 444 -0.26 -23.23 -14.07
C LEU A 444 0.79 -23.46 -15.15
N TYR A 445 1.50 -22.42 -15.57
CA TYR A 445 2.43 -22.49 -16.70
C TYR A 445 3.76 -23.13 -16.33
N ARG A 446 4.39 -22.70 -15.25
CA ARG A 446 5.72 -23.19 -14.86
C ARG A 446 5.71 -24.58 -14.21
N LEU A 447 4.66 -24.95 -13.48
CA LEU A 447 4.56 -26.30 -12.90
C LEU A 447 4.19 -27.37 -13.94
N ARG A 448 3.47 -26.98 -15.02
CA ARG A 448 3.03 -27.91 -16.08
C ARG A 448 3.96 -27.99 -17.29
N GLY A 449 5.16 -27.39 -17.24
CA GLY A 449 6.17 -27.56 -18.28
C GLY A 449 5.98 -26.69 -19.52
N GLU A 450 5.38 -25.50 -19.37
CA GLU A 450 5.28 -24.47 -20.44
C GLU A 450 4.40 -24.83 -21.66
N ILE A 451 3.56 -25.86 -21.56
CA ILE A 451 2.77 -26.39 -22.69
C ILE A 451 1.38 -25.71 -22.81
N ASP A 452 0.99 -24.89 -21.84
CA ASP A 452 -0.37 -24.33 -21.79
C ASP A 452 -0.58 -23.14 -22.75
N LEU A 453 -1.76 -23.10 -23.38
CA LEU A 453 -2.21 -22.01 -24.24
C LEU A 453 -2.34 -20.68 -23.47
N THR A 454 -1.94 -19.58 -24.09
CA THR A 454 -2.05 -18.23 -23.51
C THR A 454 -3.46 -17.91 -23.05
N SER A 455 -4.49 -18.33 -23.80
CA SER A 455 -5.91 -18.14 -23.46
C SER A 455 -6.28 -18.80 -22.13
N ARG A 456 -5.80 -20.02 -21.86
CA ARG A 456 -6.05 -20.73 -20.62
C ARG A 456 -5.37 -20.08 -19.42
N ARG A 457 -4.13 -19.61 -19.60
CA ARG A 457 -3.40 -18.85 -18.57
C ARG A 457 -4.14 -17.58 -18.18
N LEU A 458 -4.61 -16.80 -19.16
CA LEU A 458 -5.41 -15.59 -18.93
C LEU A 458 -6.77 -15.91 -18.30
N ALA A 459 -7.41 -17.02 -18.67
CA ALA A 459 -8.66 -17.46 -18.05
C ALA A 459 -8.46 -17.78 -16.56
N VAL A 460 -7.45 -18.58 -16.20
CA VAL A 460 -7.11 -18.89 -14.80
C VAL A 460 -6.80 -17.61 -14.02
N ASN A 461 -6.04 -16.69 -14.62
CA ASN A 461 -5.73 -15.40 -14.00
C ASN A 461 -7.01 -14.62 -13.69
N ARG A 462 -7.95 -14.51 -14.64
CA ARG A 462 -9.23 -13.81 -14.44
C ARG A 462 -10.10 -14.47 -13.38
N VAL A 463 -10.17 -15.79 -13.34
CA VAL A 463 -10.89 -16.51 -12.28
C VAL A 463 -10.28 -16.21 -10.92
N THR A 464 -8.94 -16.22 -10.81
CA THR A 464 -8.23 -15.86 -9.56
C THR A 464 -8.55 -14.43 -9.14
N LEU A 465 -8.54 -13.47 -10.07
CA LEU A 465 -8.93 -12.08 -9.79
C LEU A 465 -10.33 -12.00 -9.19
N VAL A 466 -11.31 -12.70 -9.77
CA VAL A 466 -12.68 -12.71 -9.26
C VAL A 466 -12.75 -13.32 -7.85
N VAL A 467 -12.09 -14.46 -7.62
CA VAL A 467 -12.07 -15.12 -6.31
C VAL A 467 -11.46 -14.22 -5.24
N VAL A 468 -10.28 -13.66 -5.51
CA VAL A 468 -9.59 -12.79 -4.53
C VAL A 468 -10.35 -11.48 -4.32
N SER A 469 -10.95 -10.90 -5.38
CA SER A 469 -11.79 -9.71 -5.25
C SER A 469 -13.05 -9.98 -4.42
N THR A 470 -13.63 -11.17 -4.54
CA THR A 470 -14.78 -11.59 -3.71
C THR A 470 -14.37 -11.74 -2.24
N LEU A 471 -13.19 -12.32 -1.96
CA LEU A 471 -12.66 -12.39 -0.59
C LEU A 471 -12.41 -10.99 -0.02
N ALA A 472 -11.83 -10.10 -0.80
CA ALA A 472 -11.62 -8.70 -0.41
C ALA A 472 -12.94 -7.96 -0.16
N TYR A 473 -13.95 -8.18 -1.02
CA TYR A 473 -15.32 -7.67 -0.83
C TYR A 473 -15.93 -8.13 0.49
N VAL A 474 -15.91 -9.43 0.75
CA VAL A 474 -16.46 -10.00 2.01
C VAL A 474 -15.74 -9.40 3.23
N THR A 475 -14.41 -9.32 3.18
CA THR A 475 -13.62 -8.71 4.25
C THR A 475 -14.00 -7.24 4.47
N ALA A 476 -14.23 -6.48 3.40
CA ALA A 476 -14.61 -5.08 3.47
C ALA A 476 -16.02 -4.86 3.99
N VAL A 477 -16.98 -5.73 3.64
CA VAL A 477 -18.36 -5.66 4.13
C VAL A 477 -18.44 -6.02 5.59
N THR A 478 -17.77 -7.10 6.02
CA THR A 478 -17.83 -7.57 7.41
C THR A 478 -17.12 -6.64 8.39
N GLY A 479 -16.07 -5.96 7.94
CA GLY A 479 -15.30 -5.02 8.77
C GLY A 479 -14.63 -5.65 10.00
N VAL A 480 -14.45 -6.99 10.00
CA VAL A 480 -13.87 -7.73 11.13
C VAL A 480 -12.39 -7.40 11.32
N PHE A 481 -11.69 -7.10 10.21
CA PHE A 481 -10.26 -6.81 10.23
C PHE A 481 -10.00 -5.32 10.05
N THR A 482 -8.90 -4.83 10.65
CA THR A 482 -8.38 -3.50 10.37
C THR A 482 -7.42 -3.54 9.18
N PRO A 483 -7.32 -2.45 8.38
CA PRO A 483 -6.33 -2.40 7.28
C PRO A 483 -4.90 -2.65 7.77
N GLY A 484 -4.56 -2.10 8.93
CA GLY A 484 -3.23 -2.24 9.54
C GLY A 484 -2.88 -3.69 9.89
N ALA A 485 -3.83 -4.46 10.43
CA ALA A 485 -3.62 -5.87 10.75
C ALA A 485 -3.38 -6.71 9.47
N LEU A 486 -4.14 -6.44 8.40
CA LEU A 486 -3.96 -7.14 7.12
C LEU A 486 -2.62 -6.81 6.46
N VAL A 487 -2.21 -5.54 6.47
CA VAL A 487 -0.89 -5.11 5.97
C VAL A 487 0.22 -5.76 6.80
N ALA A 488 0.13 -5.70 8.13
CA ALA A 488 1.13 -6.28 9.01
C ALA A 488 1.24 -7.81 8.83
N ALA A 489 0.11 -8.51 8.69
CA ALA A 489 0.10 -9.95 8.41
C ALA A 489 0.72 -10.28 7.04
N ALA A 490 0.42 -9.50 6.00
CA ALA A 490 1.01 -9.68 4.67
C ALA A 490 2.54 -9.50 4.69
N LEU A 491 3.02 -8.46 5.37
CA LEU A 491 4.45 -8.19 5.55
C LEU A 491 5.11 -9.31 6.36
N ALA A 492 4.45 -9.80 7.41
CA ALA A 492 4.95 -10.89 8.24
C ALA A 492 5.12 -12.20 7.44
N VAL A 493 4.12 -12.57 6.62
CA VAL A 493 4.19 -13.74 5.73
C VAL A 493 5.33 -13.59 4.72
N SER A 494 5.43 -12.43 4.06
CA SER A 494 6.50 -12.17 3.10
C SER A 494 7.89 -12.24 3.76
N ALA A 495 8.07 -11.61 4.92
CA ALA A 495 9.32 -11.61 5.66
C ALA A 495 9.72 -13.01 6.15
N ALA A 496 8.79 -13.75 6.78
CA ALA A 496 9.09 -15.05 7.37
C ALA A 496 9.34 -16.15 6.34
N CYS A 497 8.57 -16.16 5.23
CA CYS A 497 8.63 -17.24 4.24
C CYS A 497 9.57 -16.94 3.07
N LEU A 498 9.56 -15.70 2.54
CA LEU A 498 10.29 -15.38 1.32
C LEU A 498 11.69 -14.83 1.56
N ALA A 499 11.91 -14.03 2.62
CA ALA A 499 13.21 -13.39 2.83
C ALA A 499 14.34 -14.40 3.14
N PRO A 500 14.18 -15.40 4.05
CA PRO A 500 15.19 -16.43 4.25
C PRO A 500 15.45 -17.25 2.99
N SER A 501 14.41 -17.58 2.24
CA SER A 501 14.52 -18.33 0.99
C SER A 501 15.25 -17.55 -0.10
N LEU A 502 15.03 -16.23 -0.19
CA LEU A 502 15.75 -15.35 -1.10
C LEU A 502 17.24 -15.25 -0.70
N ALA A 503 17.55 -15.15 0.58
CA ALA A 503 18.94 -15.17 1.07
C ALA A 503 19.64 -16.50 0.69
N LEU A 504 18.98 -17.63 0.90
CA LEU A 504 19.49 -18.95 0.51
C LEU A 504 19.67 -19.10 -1.00
N ALA A 505 18.91 -18.38 -1.83
CA ALA A 505 19.06 -18.42 -3.28
C ALA A 505 20.45 -17.93 -3.76
N PHE A 506 21.10 -17.06 -2.99
CA PHE A 506 22.47 -16.58 -3.24
C PHE A 506 23.56 -17.48 -2.66
N TRP A 507 23.20 -18.52 -1.92
CA TRP A 507 24.17 -19.40 -1.28
C TRP A 507 24.41 -20.67 -2.08
N PRO A 508 25.66 -20.96 -2.55
CA PRO A 508 25.95 -22.09 -3.43
C PRO A 508 25.67 -23.47 -2.80
N ARG A 509 25.70 -23.58 -1.49
CA ARG A 509 25.42 -24.84 -0.77
C ARG A 509 23.92 -25.11 -0.60
N ALA A 510 23.08 -24.08 -0.67
CA ALA A 510 21.65 -24.26 -0.53
C ALA A 510 21.04 -24.95 -1.76
N GLY A 511 20.12 -25.86 -1.54
CA GLY A 511 19.31 -26.55 -2.54
C GLY A 511 17.85 -26.61 -2.15
N ASP A 512 17.10 -27.49 -2.79
CA ASP A 512 15.65 -27.63 -2.58
C ASP A 512 15.29 -27.99 -1.12
N ARG A 513 16.09 -28.85 -0.47
CA ARG A 513 15.87 -29.24 0.93
C ARG A 513 16.01 -28.06 1.86
N GLU A 514 17.10 -27.30 1.72
CA GLU A 514 17.39 -26.14 2.55
C GLU A 514 16.33 -25.05 2.40
N ALA A 515 15.88 -24.83 1.14
CA ALA A 515 14.82 -23.89 0.84
C ALA A 515 13.45 -24.31 1.41
N LEU A 516 13.12 -25.62 1.33
CA LEU A 516 11.89 -26.15 1.90
C LEU A 516 11.88 -26.04 3.42
N VAL A 517 13.00 -26.37 4.06
CA VAL A 517 13.17 -26.25 5.53
C VAL A 517 13.06 -24.81 5.97
N ALA A 518 13.67 -23.86 5.23
CA ALA A 518 13.55 -22.44 5.52
C ALA A 518 12.12 -21.94 5.39
N LEU A 519 11.43 -22.33 4.33
CA LEU A 519 10.04 -21.95 4.07
C LEU A 519 9.09 -22.50 5.12
N CYS A 520 9.16 -23.81 5.40
CA CYS A 520 8.31 -24.46 6.41
C CYS A 520 8.63 -23.95 7.81
N GLY A 521 9.92 -23.81 8.15
CA GLY A 521 10.34 -23.24 9.44
C GLY A 521 9.86 -21.79 9.60
N GLY A 522 9.93 -21.00 8.52
CA GLY A 522 9.40 -19.64 8.51
C GLY A 522 7.89 -19.58 8.76
N ALA A 523 7.14 -20.42 8.06
CA ALA A 523 5.69 -20.53 8.25
C ALA A 523 5.34 -21.02 9.67
N VAL A 524 5.96 -22.11 10.13
CA VAL A 524 5.71 -22.68 11.47
C VAL A 524 6.05 -21.65 12.54
N GLY A 525 7.22 -21.00 12.47
CA GLY A 525 7.63 -19.98 13.44
C GLY A 525 6.67 -18.79 13.48
N LEU A 526 6.24 -18.30 12.32
CA LEU A 526 5.27 -17.20 12.22
C LEU A 526 3.91 -17.58 12.82
N PHE A 527 3.32 -18.68 12.33
CA PHE A 527 1.95 -19.03 12.72
C PHE A 527 1.85 -19.53 14.16
N SER A 528 2.88 -20.23 14.69
CA SER A 528 2.92 -20.60 16.10
C SER A 528 3.05 -19.38 17.02
N ALA A 529 3.88 -18.41 16.64
CA ALA A 529 4.00 -17.15 17.38
C ALA A 529 2.70 -16.34 17.35
N LEU A 530 2.02 -16.26 16.19
CA LEU A 530 0.71 -15.62 16.08
C LEU A 530 -0.38 -16.33 16.88
N ALA A 531 -0.38 -17.67 16.93
CA ALA A 531 -1.31 -18.43 17.75
C ALA A 531 -1.12 -18.14 19.26
N VAL A 532 0.11 -17.94 19.71
CA VAL A 532 0.41 -17.55 21.10
C VAL A 532 0.02 -16.10 21.36
N ALA A 533 0.25 -15.20 20.39
CA ALA A 533 -0.09 -13.78 20.50
C ALA A 533 -1.59 -13.50 20.46
N GLY A 534 -2.40 -14.44 19.95
CA GLY A 534 -3.84 -14.28 19.74
C GLY A 534 -4.13 -13.40 18.51
N SER A 535 -5.06 -12.44 18.65
CA SER A 535 -5.43 -11.51 17.57
C SER A 535 -4.73 -10.16 17.80
N PRO A 536 -3.47 -9.99 17.35
CA PRO A 536 -2.73 -8.77 17.63
C PRO A 536 -3.33 -7.59 16.85
N SER A 537 -3.49 -6.46 17.53
CA SER A 537 -3.89 -5.19 16.90
C SER A 537 -2.69 -4.33 16.49
N ARG A 538 -1.50 -4.63 17.00
CA ARG A 538 -0.29 -3.83 16.83
C ARG A 538 0.68 -4.46 15.83
N VAL A 539 1.22 -3.64 14.92
CA VAL A 539 2.19 -4.08 13.90
C VAL A 539 3.48 -4.65 14.51
N GLU A 540 3.91 -4.18 15.66
CA GLU A 540 5.09 -4.66 16.37
C GLU A 540 4.96 -6.14 16.75
N ILE A 541 3.78 -6.58 17.16
CA ILE A 541 3.53 -7.97 17.50
C ILE A 541 3.63 -8.86 16.25
N TYR A 542 3.04 -8.43 15.11
CA TYR A 542 3.23 -9.13 13.83
C TYR A 542 4.70 -9.20 13.43
N ALA A 543 5.44 -8.11 13.64
CA ALA A 543 6.87 -8.04 13.32
C ALA A 543 7.69 -9.00 14.19
N LEU A 544 7.41 -9.08 15.49
CA LEU A 544 8.05 -10.06 16.39
C LEU A 544 7.73 -11.50 15.98
N CYS A 545 6.47 -11.79 15.61
CA CYS A 545 6.07 -13.10 15.10
C CYS A 545 6.80 -13.41 13.76
N ALA A 546 6.96 -12.42 12.89
CA ALA A 546 7.73 -12.57 11.66
C ALA A 546 9.20 -12.87 11.93
N LEU A 547 9.82 -12.20 12.92
CA LEU A 547 11.20 -12.49 13.34
C LEU A 547 11.35 -13.90 13.90
N ALA A 548 10.37 -14.40 14.66
CA ALA A 548 10.37 -15.80 15.09
C ALA A 548 10.36 -16.74 13.88
N GLY A 549 9.58 -16.42 12.84
CA GLY A 549 9.60 -17.14 11.57
C GLY A 549 10.95 -17.03 10.83
N ILE A 550 11.49 -15.81 10.69
CA ILE A 550 12.79 -15.56 10.04
C ILE A 550 13.91 -16.31 10.74
N THR A 551 13.97 -16.25 12.08
CA THR A 551 15.03 -16.91 12.87
C THR A 551 14.91 -18.43 12.81
N LEU A 552 13.70 -18.97 12.94
CA LEU A 552 13.49 -20.41 12.84
C LEU A 552 13.76 -20.91 11.41
N GLY A 553 13.12 -20.30 10.41
CA GLY A 553 13.27 -20.72 9.00
C GLY A 553 14.69 -20.48 8.47
N GLY A 554 15.23 -19.29 8.68
CA GLY A 554 16.59 -18.93 8.27
C GLY A 554 17.64 -19.76 9.02
N GLY A 555 17.50 -19.93 10.34
CA GLY A 555 18.39 -20.74 11.17
C GLY A 555 18.42 -22.21 10.75
N LEU A 556 17.24 -22.83 10.60
CA LEU A 556 17.15 -24.23 10.16
C LEU A 556 17.66 -24.41 8.71
N GLY A 557 17.35 -23.47 7.81
CA GLY A 557 17.87 -23.50 6.44
C GLY A 557 19.39 -23.38 6.37
N LEU A 558 19.97 -22.46 7.17
CA LEU A 558 21.42 -22.31 7.29
C LEU A 558 22.09 -23.55 7.90
N LEU A 559 21.57 -24.08 9.00
CA LEU A 559 22.10 -25.29 9.66
C LEU A 559 22.05 -26.48 8.70
N SER A 560 20.93 -26.69 7.99
CA SER A 560 20.80 -27.73 6.98
C SER A 560 21.85 -27.57 5.88
N GLY A 561 22.11 -26.35 5.38
CA GLY A 561 23.10 -26.07 4.36
C GLY A 561 24.56 -26.22 4.85
N LEU A 562 24.84 -25.93 6.12
CA LEU A 562 26.17 -26.15 6.71
C LEU A 562 26.52 -27.64 6.83
N THR A 563 25.53 -28.52 7.01
CA THR A 563 25.71 -29.98 7.01
C THR A 563 25.93 -30.53 5.61
N SER A 564 25.61 -29.80 4.54
CA SER A 564 25.90 -30.15 3.15
C SER A 564 27.39 -29.97 2.86
N ARG A 565 28.11 -31.07 2.55
CA ARG A 565 29.58 -31.11 2.43
C ARG A 565 30.15 -30.44 1.17
N SER A 566 29.34 -30.17 0.13
CA SER A 566 29.82 -29.63 -1.15
C SER A 566 28.91 -28.53 -1.71
N ASP A 567 29.54 -27.58 -2.40
CA ASP A 567 28.81 -26.61 -3.22
C ASP A 567 28.16 -27.31 -4.42
N LYS A 568 26.91 -26.92 -4.71
CA LYS A 568 26.15 -27.49 -5.82
C LYS A 568 26.53 -26.77 -7.14
N PRO A 569 27.08 -27.45 -8.18
CA PRO A 569 27.51 -26.79 -9.41
C PRO A 569 26.38 -26.00 -10.09
N ALA A 570 25.18 -26.60 -10.14
CA ALA A 570 23.98 -25.92 -10.68
C ALA A 570 23.64 -24.63 -9.94
N ALA A 571 23.84 -24.60 -8.62
CA ALA A 571 23.63 -23.40 -7.80
C ALA A 571 24.61 -22.29 -8.16
N ARG A 572 25.90 -22.61 -8.29
CA ARG A 572 26.93 -21.64 -8.73
C ARG A 572 26.63 -21.11 -10.12
N ALA A 573 26.28 -21.99 -11.06
CA ALA A 573 25.92 -21.60 -12.42
C ALA A 573 24.70 -20.67 -12.44
N PHE A 574 23.67 -20.95 -11.63
CA PHE A 574 22.50 -20.09 -11.49
C PHE A 574 22.89 -18.71 -10.95
N ILE A 575 23.63 -18.66 -9.83
CA ILE A 575 24.07 -17.39 -9.20
C ILE A 575 24.91 -16.57 -10.18
N THR A 576 25.84 -17.21 -10.89
CA THR A 576 26.69 -16.52 -11.87
C THR A 576 25.88 -15.93 -13.01
N ARG A 577 24.93 -16.70 -13.58
CA ARG A 577 23.99 -16.22 -14.61
C ARG A 577 23.14 -15.07 -14.10
N MET A 578 22.57 -15.21 -12.92
CA MET A 578 21.74 -14.19 -12.28
C MET A 578 22.50 -12.86 -12.09
N LEU A 579 23.76 -12.91 -11.66
CA LEU A 579 24.58 -11.72 -11.45
C LEU A 579 25.01 -11.07 -12.77
N ARG A 580 25.31 -11.88 -13.79
CA ARG A 580 25.67 -11.39 -15.14
C ARG A 580 24.48 -10.78 -15.87
N GLY A 581 23.26 -11.25 -15.60
CA GLY A 581 22.04 -10.72 -16.21
C GLY A 581 21.75 -11.28 -17.60
N ASP A 582 22.04 -12.57 -17.83
CA ASP A 582 21.66 -13.26 -19.06
C ASP A 582 20.14 -13.43 -19.10
N ALA A 583 19.49 -12.67 -19.99
CA ALA A 583 18.05 -12.73 -20.22
C ALA A 583 17.53 -14.11 -20.70
N GLN A 584 18.45 -15.02 -21.06
CA GLN A 584 18.16 -16.40 -21.50
C GLN A 584 18.01 -17.41 -20.35
N MET A 585 18.06 -16.94 -19.10
CA MET A 585 18.04 -17.83 -17.91
C MET A 585 16.84 -18.76 -17.81
N LEU A 586 15.75 -18.43 -18.46
CA LEU A 586 14.48 -19.14 -18.38
C LEU A 586 14.03 -19.75 -19.71
N GLN A 587 14.84 -19.67 -20.77
CA GLN A 587 14.60 -20.52 -21.93
C GLN A 587 15.08 -21.95 -21.59
N PRO A 588 14.21 -22.98 -21.69
CA PRO A 588 14.67 -24.34 -21.60
C PRO A 588 15.76 -24.53 -22.68
N ASP A 589 16.86 -25.20 -22.32
CA ASP A 589 17.86 -25.62 -23.28
C ASP A 589 17.14 -26.31 -24.43
N LYS A 590 17.04 -25.65 -25.59
CA LYS A 590 16.54 -26.24 -26.83
C LYS A 590 17.65 -27.14 -27.42
N GLY A 591 18.21 -27.99 -26.60
CA GLY A 591 19.32 -28.82 -27.05
C GLY A 591 19.90 -29.71 -25.95
N ALA A 592 19.06 -30.49 -25.26
CA ALA A 592 19.50 -31.72 -24.58
C ALA A 592 18.39 -32.75 -24.67
#